data_c05eb513e5e162ab3b30854e1bc9bf47
#
_entry.id   c05eb513e5e162ab3b30854e1bc9bf47
#
_cell.length_a   1.000
_cell.length_b   1.000
_cell.length_c   1.000
_cell.angle_alpha   90.00
_cell.angle_beta   90.00
_cell.angle_gamma   90.00
#
_symmetry.space_group_name_H-M   'P 1'
#
loop_
_entity.id
_entity.type
_entity.pdbx_description
1 polymer ?
#
loop_
_entity_poly.entity_id
_entity_poly.type
_entity_poly.pdbx_seq_one_letter_code
_entity_poly.pdbx_strand_id
1 'polypeptide(L)'
;MDEITLKALAKINLGLDVVRRREDGYHEVRMIMQTIHLYDLLEIQKIREPEIQIVSNLSFLPVNENNLVYKAARLLQEEFALTDGISVKLTKRIPVAAGMAGGSTDAAAMLYAMNQLYDLGLSRSELMKRGVQIGADVPYCLMRGTALAEGIGEKLTQLPPMIKCPVLIAKPSISVSTRFVYQNLKLDEQTNHPDIDALMKDIREKDFDGVCAHMGNVLESVTIPNYPVIAEIKQQMMRSGAKASMMSGSGPTVFGLFEDGETAKRALREMKRSGLAKQVYLTTIYNNRRK
;
A
#
# COMPACT_ATOMS: atom_id res chain seq x y z
N MET A 1 24.92 -16.07 -0.23
CA MET A 1 24.00 -15.65 -1.34
C MET A 1 24.43 -14.25 -1.76
N ASP A 2 24.69 -14.02 -3.05
CA ASP A 2 25.21 -12.73 -3.52
C ASP A 2 24.17 -11.90 -4.27
N GLU A 3 23.04 -12.51 -4.63
CA GLU A 3 21.92 -11.84 -5.29
C GLU A 3 20.56 -12.38 -4.81
N ILE A 4 19.52 -11.55 -4.90
CA ILE A 4 18.13 -11.92 -4.58
C ILE A 4 17.17 -11.09 -5.44
N THR A 5 16.10 -11.74 -5.91
CA THR A 5 15.01 -11.06 -6.61
C THR A 5 13.73 -11.13 -5.78
N LEU A 6 13.12 -9.97 -5.53
CA LEU A 6 11.95 -9.85 -4.66
C LEU A 6 10.79 -9.11 -5.34
N LYS A 7 9.58 -9.53 -5.01
CA LYS A 7 8.32 -8.83 -5.34
C LYS A 7 7.89 -7.98 -4.15
N ALA A 8 7.89 -6.68 -4.33
CA ALA A 8 7.39 -5.70 -3.37
C ALA A 8 5.90 -5.45 -3.63
N LEU A 9 5.03 -6.06 -2.83
CA LEU A 9 3.58 -6.11 -3.06
C LEU A 9 2.89 -4.83 -2.58
N ALA A 10 1.99 -4.27 -3.39
CA ALA A 10 1.16 -3.13 -3.03
C ALA A 10 0.12 -3.45 -1.94
N LYS A 11 -0.43 -2.41 -1.32
CA LYS A 11 -1.60 -2.50 -0.43
C LYS A 11 -2.74 -1.61 -0.92
N ILE A 12 -3.92 -1.94 -0.45
CA ILE A 12 -5.11 -1.09 -0.42
C ILE A 12 -5.60 -0.98 1.02
N ASN A 13 -6.48 -0.01 1.31
CA ASN A 13 -7.21 0.06 2.58
C ASN A 13 -8.64 -0.41 2.34
N LEU A 14 -9.10 -1.46 3.02
CA LEU A 14 -10.51 -1.90 2.98
C LEU A 14 -11.39 -1.03 3.88
N GLY A 15 -10.82 -0.46 4.93
CA GLY A 15 -11.42 0.56 5.78
C GLY A 15 -10.34 1.54 6.23
N LEU A 16 -10.66 2.82 6.29
CA LEU A 16 -9.78 3.84 6.83
C LEU A 16 -10.59 4.88 7.59
N ASP A 17 -10.40 4.88 8.90
CA ASP A 17 -10.93 5.88 9.81
C ASP A 17 -9.83 6.75 10.39
N VAL A 18 -10.15 8.01 10.67
CA VAL A 18 -9.33 8.93 11.44
C VAL A 18 -10.09 9.28 12.71
N VAL A 19 -9.61 8.75 13.83
CA VAL A 19 -10.30 8.81 15.11
C VAL A 19 -10.22 10.20 15.73
N ARG A 20 -9.03 10.80 15.69
CA ARG A 20 -8.77 12.16 16.23
C ARG A 20 -7.44 12.72 15.74
N ARG A 21 -7.29 14.03 15.89
CA ARG A 21 -6.00 14.69 15.79
C ARG A 21 -5.25 14.58 17.12
N ARG A 22 -3.96 14.26 17.07
CA ARG A 22 -3.07 14.12 18.22
C ARG A 22 -2.37 15.45 18.54
N GLU A 23 -1.85 15.57 19.74
CA GLU A 23 -1.09 16.75 20.17
C GLU A 23 0.25 16.92 19.42
N ASP A 24 0.84 15.80 18.97
CA ASP A 24 2.08 15.79 18.16
C ASP A 24 1.87 16.21 16.69
N GLY A 25 0.63 16.58 16.32
CA GLY A 25 0.25 17.02 14.98
C GLY A 25 -0.09 15.89 14.01
N TYR A 26 0.14 14.63 14.37
CA TYR A 26 -0.32 13.46 13.64
C TYR A 26 -1.82 13.18 13.89
N HIS A 27 -2.35 12.21 13.18
CA HIS A 27 -3.72 11.74 13.38
C HIS A 27 -3.70 10.30 13.89
N GLU A 28 -4.55 10.00 14.84
CA GLU A 28 -4.81 8.64 15.27
C GLU A 28 -5.75 7.99 14.26
N VAL A 29 -5.29 6.92 13.63
CA VAL A 29 -6.04 6.21 12.60
C VAL A 29 -6.44 4.83 13.08
N ARG A 30 -7.48 4.28 12.46
CA ARG A 30 -7.91 2.91 12.60
C ARG A 30 -8.28 2.39 11.22
N MET A 31 -7.50 1.46 10.67
CA MET A 31 -7.67 1.06 9.27
C MET A 31 -7.40 -0.43 9.04
N ILE A 32 -8.11 -0.99 8.08
CA ILE A 32 -7.85 -2.35 7.59
C ILE A 32 -7.00 -2.26 6.33
N MET A 33 -5.77 -2.75 6.42
CA MET A 33 -4.84 -2.83 5.31
C MET A 33 -4.89 -4.22 4.66
N GLN A 34 -4.86 -4.25 3.33
CA GLN A 34 -4.89 -5.49 2.54
C GLN A 34 -3.83 -5.49 1.44
N THR A 35 -2.96 -6.49 1.45
CA THR A 35 -1.98 -6.70 0.37
C THR A 35 -2.65 -7.25 -0.89
N ILE A 36 -2.19 -6.81 -2.06
CA ILE A 36 -2.67 -7.27 -3.37
C ILE A 36 -1.52 -7.75 -4.25
N HIS A 37 -1.82 -8.52 -5.30
CA HIS A 37 -0.82 -9.10 -6.22
C HIS A 37 -0.27 -8.11 -7.28
N LEU A 38 -0.47 -6.80 -7.12
CA LEU A 38 0.28 -5.78 -7.86
C LEU A 38 1.60 -5.52 -7.14
N TYR A 39 2.72 -5.52 -7.87
CA TYR A 39 4.05 -5.45 -7.24
C TYR A 39 5.09 -4.72 -8.08
N ASP A 40 6.06 -4.15 -7.41
CA ASP A 40 7.34 -3.74 -7.98
C ASP A 40 8.34 -4.88 -7.88
N LEU A 41 9.33 -4.92 -8.77
CA LEU A 41 10.38 -5.93 -8.78
C LEU A 41 11.70 -5.30 -8.37
N LEU A 42 12.36 -5.90 -7.39
CA LEU A 42 13.71 -5.54 -6.99
C LEU A 42 14.65 -6.71 -7.30
N GLU A 43 15.63 -6.45 -8.17
CA GLU A 43 16.76 -7.32 -8.44
C GLU A 43 17.95 -6.71 -7.69
N ILE A 44 18.50 -7.42 -6.70
CA ILE A 44 19.43 -6.87 -5.71
C ILE A 44 20.65 -7.76 -5.66
N GLN A 45 21.85 -7.15 -5.76
CA GLN A 45 23.14 -7.85 -5.80
C GLN A 45 24.16 -7.15 -4.91
N LYS A 46 24.97 -7.92 -4.17
CA LYS A 46 26.17 -7.40 -3.50
C LYS A 46 27.19 -6.91 -4.50
N ILE A 47 27.87 -5.81 -4.18
CA ILE A 47 29.00 -5.28 -4.92
C ILE A 47 30.15 -5.00 -3.96
N ARG A 48 31.40 -5.00 -4.47
CA ARG A 48 32.59 -4.78 -3.63
C ARG A 48 32.76 -3.32 -3.21
N GLU A 49 32.34 -2.39 -4.07
CA GLU A 49 32.35 -0.95 -3.78
C GLU A 49 31.36 -0.65 -2.66
N PRO A 50 31.75 0.09 -1.59
CA PRO A 50 30.89 0.35 -0.42
C PRO A 50 29.78 1.38 -0.72
N GLU A 51 29.10 1.22 -1.84
CA GLU A 51 28.10 2.13 -2.38
C GLU A 51 26.72 1.49 -2.44
N ILE A 52 25.68 2.32 -2.42
CA ILE A 52 24.30 1.91 -2.71
C ILE A 52 23.94 2.46 -4.08
N GLN A 53 23.91 1.60 -5.07
CA GLN A 53 23.58 1.93 -6.44
C GLN A 53 22.14 1.53 -6.74
N ILE A 54 21.33 2.48 -7.24
CA ILE A 54 19.93 2.22 -7.62
C ILE A 54 19.73 2.65 -9.07
N VAL A 55 19.14 1.75 -9.85
CA VAL A 55 18.66 2.04 -11.21
C VAL A 55 17.16 1.79 -11.26
N SER A 56 16.40 2.70 -11.86
CA SER A 56 14.94 2.58 -12.00
C SER A 56 14.48 2.77 -13.44
N ASN A 57 13.37 2.11 -13.80
CA ASN A 57 12.68 2.35 -15.07
C ASN A 57 11.91 3.67 -15.12
N LEU A 58 11.87 4.44 -14.02
CA LEU A 58 11.24 5.76 -13.94
C LEU A 58 12.32 6.83 -13.71
N SER A 59 12.61 7.64 -14.73
CA SER A 59 13.67 8.65 -14.69
C SER A 59 13.45 9.77 -13.65
N PHE A 60 12.20 10.02 -13.25
CA PHE A 60 11.87 11.03 -12.24
C PHE A 60 11.97 10.53 -10.81
N LEU A 61 12.15 9.22 -10.60
CA LEU A 61 12.29 8.65 -9.26
C LEU A 61 13.69 8.93 -8.72
N PRO A 62 13.84 9.49 -7.49
CA PRO A 62 15.14 9.63 -6.87
C PRO A 62 15.86 8.29 -6.74
N VAL A 63 17.17 8.27 -6.98
CA VAL A 63 18.03 7.07 -6.84
C VAL A 63 19.11 7.27 -5.76
N ASN A 64 18.93 8.26 -4.90
CA ASN A 64 19.80 8.67 -3.81
C ASN A 64 19.08 8.56 -2.44
N GLU A 65 19.60 9.23 -1.42
CA GLU A 65 19.06 9.25 -0.04
C GLU A 65 17.58 9.70 0.09
N ASN A 66 17.00 10.28 -0.95
CA ASN A 66 15.57 10.59 -0.98
C ASN A 66 14.70 9.36 -1.34
N ASN A 67 15.30 8.26 -1.78
CA ASN A 67 14.61 7.01 -2.07
C ASN A 67 14.52 6.13 -0.81
N LEU A 68 13.35 5.57 -0.52
CA LEU A 68 13.16 4.72 0.66
C LEU A 68 13.95 3.39 0.58
N VAL A 69 14.24 2.90 -0.63
CA VAL A 69 15.13 1.73 -0.84
C VAL A 69 16.54 2.07 -0.40
N TYR A 70 17.05 3.25 -0.78
CA TYR A 70 18.36 3.74 -0.35
C TYR A 70 18.41 3.86 1.17
N LYS A 71 17.39 4.49 1.79
CA LYS A 71 17.31 4.64 3.26
C LYS A 71 17.31 3.29 3.97
N ALA A 72 16.60 2.32 3.44
CA ALA A 72 16.52 0.97 4.01
C ALA A 72 17.87 0.25 3.96
N ALA A 73 18.58 0.33 2.83
CA ALA A 73 19.91 -0.24 2.69
C ALA A 73 20.91 0.44 3.62
N ARG A 74 20.94 1.77 3.61
CA ARG A 74 21.86 2.59 4.42
C ARG A 74 21.68 2.33 5.92
N LEU A 75 20.44 2.24 6.39
CA LEU A 75 20.14 1.96 7.80
C LEU A 75 20.81 0.67 8.28
N LEU A 76 20.69 -0.43 7.54
CA LEU A 76 21.31 -1.69 7.92
C LEU A 76 22.82 -1.71 7.65
N GLN A 77 23.29 -1.03 6.60
CA GLN A 77 24.72 -0.92 6.30
C GLN A 77 25.46 -0.21 7.44
N GLU A 78 24.92 0.87 7.98
CA GLU A 78 25.49 1.61 9.10
C GLU A 78 25.37 0.86 10.43
N GLU A 79 24.21 0.27 10.73
CA GLU A 79 23.95 -0.44 11.98
C GLU A 79 24.87 -1.68 12.14
N PHE A 80 25.14 -2.40 11.05
CA PHE A 80 25.95 -3.63 11.04
C PHE A 80 27.36 -3.43 10.52
N ALA A 81 27.80 -2.18 10.29
CA ALA A 81 29.12 -1.84 9.76
C ALA A 81 29.52 -2.67 8.52
N LEU A 82 28.56 -2.81 7.57
CA LEU A 82 28.78 -3.60 6.37
C LEU A 82 29.78 -2.87 5.43
N THR A 83 30.80 -3.57 4.99
CA THR A 83 31.86 -3.02 4.13
C THR A 83 31.57 -3.13 2.65
N ASP A 84 30.76 -4.12 2.27
CA ASP A 84 30.35 -4.31 0.87
C ASP A 84 29.13 -3.42 0.56
N GLY A 85 29.04 -2.99 -0.70
CA GLY A 85 27.90 -2.24 -1.18
C GLY A 85 26.82 -3.10 -1.81
N ILE A 86 25.83 -2.43 -2.39
CA ILE A 86 24.66 -3.09 -2.97
C ILE A 86 24.21 -2.38 -4.26
N SER A 87 23.94 -3.17 -5.29
CA SER A 87 23.33 -2.71 -6.54
C SER A 87 21.89 -3.16 -6.60
N VAL A 88 20.98 -2.25 -6.93
CA VAL A 88 19.53 -2.47 -6.97
C VAL A 88 18.96 -2.03 -8.31
N LYS A 89 18.36 -2.96 -9.05
CA LYS A 89 17.51 -2.63 -10.20
C LYS A 89 16.05 -2.67 -9.75
N LEU A 90 15.44 -1.48 -9.69
CA LEU A 90 14.06 -1.27 -9.24
C LEU A 90 13.13 -1.08 -10.44
N THR A 91 12.31 -2.08 -10.73
CA THR A 91 11.27 -2.00 -11.77
C THR A 91 9.93 -1.65 -11.15
N LYS A 92 9.54 -0.38 -11.25
CA LYS A 92 8.27 0.15 -10.73
C LYS A 92 7.08 -0.21 -11.63
N ARG A 93 6.03 -0.75 -11.02
CA ARG A 93 4.73 -1.04 -11.62
C ARG A 93 3.59 -0.50 -10.75
N ILE A 94 3.80 -0.41 -9.43
CA ILE A 94 2.85 0.24 -8.51
C ILE A 94 2.84 1.73 -8.83
N PRO A 95 1.66 2.34 -9.02
CA PRO A 95 1.55 3.77 -9.25
C PRO A 95 2.25 4.59 -8.16
N VAL A 96 3.07 5.56 -8.53
CA VAL A 96 3.80 6.42 -7.59
C VAL A 96 2.85 7.45 -6.98
N ALA A 97 3.03 7.77 -5.68
CA ALA A 97 2.20 8.72 -4.92
C ALA A 97 0.70 8.45 -5.07
N ALA A 98 0.29 7.21 -4.83
CA ALA A 98 -1.02 6.70 -5.20
C ALA A 98 -1.84 6.07 -4.05
N GLY A 99 -1.43 6.24 -2.79
CA GLY A 99 -2.11 5.64 -1.64
C GLY A 99 -1.94 4.11 -1.51
N MET A 100 -0.98 3.52 -2.25
CA MET A 100 -0.76 2.07 -2.34
C MET A 100 0.56 1.59 -1.71
N ALA A 101 1.24 2.45 -0.94
CA ALA A 101 2.51 2.20 -0.25
C ALA A 101 3.66 1.68 -1.15
N GLY A 102 3.73 2.08 -2.44
CA GLY A 102 4.75 1.59 -3.37
C GLY A 102 6.18 1.77 -2.88
N GLY A 103 6.56 2.97 -2.40
CA GLY A 103 7.90 3.21 -1.84
C GLY A 103 8.15 2.45 -0.53
N SER A 104 7.14 2.35 0.34
CA SER A 104 7.25 1.63 1.61
C SER A 104 7.42 0.13 1.41
N THR A 105 6.75 -0.46 0.41
CA THR A 105 6.91 -1.88 0.11
C THR A 105 8.27 -2.18 -0.53
N ASP A 106 8.80 -1.25 -1.35
CA ASP A 106 10.16 -1.36 -1.88
C ASP A 106 11.21 -1.33 -0.74
N ALA A 107 11.06 -0.41 0.22
CA ALA A 107 11.89 -0.34 1.41
C ALA A 107 11.80 -1.61 2.27
N ALA A 108 10.59 -2.14 2.47
CA ALA A 108 10.37 -3.39 3.19
C ALA A 108 11.07 -4.57 2.49
N ALA A 109 11.00 -4.65 1.16
CA ALA A 109 11.72 -5.65 0.37
C ALA A 109 13.22 -5.48 0.51
N MET A 110 13.73 -4.25 0.55
CA MET A 110 15.15 -3.96 0.74
C MET A 110 15.64 -4.36 2.14
N LEU A 111 14.91 -4.04 3.22
CA LEU A 111 15.25 -4.50 4.58
C LEU A 111 15.34 -6.03 4.64
N TYR A 112 14.37 -6.71 4.02
CA TYR A 112 14.39 -8.17 3.96
C TYR A 112 15.58 -8.70 3.15
N ALA A 113 15.89 -8.08 2.00
CA ALA A 113 17.01 -8.46 1.14
C ALA A 113 18.36 -8.32 1.87
N MET A 114 18.60 -7.18 2.52
CA MET A 114 19.83 -6.95 3.30
C MET A 114 20.00 -7.99 4.39
N ASN A 115 18.90 -8.29 5.13
CA ASN A 115 18.94 -9.34 6.15
C ASN A 115 19.35 -10.72 5.60
N GLN A 116 18.86 -11.08 4.40
CA GLN A 116 19.18 -12.36 3.76
C GLN A 116 20.57 -12.37 3.12
N LEU A 117 20.94 -11.31 2.43
CA LEU A 117 22.21 -11.23 1.70
C LEU A 117 23.43 -11.19 2.64
N TYR A 118 23.29 -10.49 3.78
CA TYR A 118 24.38 -10.32 4.74
C TYR A 118 24.25 -11.24 5.98
N ASP A 119 23.27 -12.14 5.98
CA ASP A 119 23.02 -13.10 7.07
C ASP A 119 22.94 -12.43 8.46
N LEU A 120 22.17 -11.33 8.54
CA LEU A 120 22.10 -10.52 9.75
C LEU A 120 21.30 -11.17 10.88
N GLY A 121 20.59 -12.26 10.62
CA GLY A 121 19.84 -13.02 11.60
C GLY A 121 18.62 -12.30 12.19
N LEU A 122 18.18 -11.18 11.59
CA LEU A 122 17.06 -10.39 12.11
C LEU A 122 15.73 -11.10 11.90
N SER A 123 14.94 -11.17 12.95
CA SER A 123 13.54 -11.60 12.90
C SER A 123 12.68 -10.57 12.16
N ARG A 124 11.50 -11.01 11.69
CA ARG A 124 10.54 -10.09 11.08
C ARG A 124 10.17 -8.92 12.01
N SER A 125 10.00 -9.18 13.30
CA SER A 125 9.68 -8.15 14.29
C SER A 125 10.79 -7.10 14.40
N GLU A 126 12.05 -7.51 14.35
CA GLU A 126 13.20 -6.60 14.40
C GLU A 126 13.32 -5.77 13.12
N LEU A 127 13.03 -6.35 11.95
CA LEU A 127 12.94 -5.60 10.70
C LEU A 127 11.78 -4.59 10.73
N MET A 128 10.62 -4.96 11.29
CA MET A 128 9.47 -4.05 11.42
C MET A 128 9.80 -2.84 12.33
N LYS A 129 10.49 -3.05 13.44
CA LYS A 129 10.95 -1.96 14.33
C LYS A 129 11.84 -0.95 13.60
N ARG A 130 12.74 -1.42 12.74
CA ARG A 130 13.59 -0.57 11.90
C ARG A 130 12.79 0.10 10.79
N GLY A 131 11.82 -0.62 10.23
CA GLY A 131 10.94 -0.11 9.19
C GLY A 131 10.17 1.15 9.58
N VAL A 132 9.77 1.29 10.86
CA VAL A 132 9.09 2.49 11.37
C VAL A 132 9.92 3.76 11.14
N GLN A 133 11.25 3.68 11.28
CA GLN A 133 12.16 4.82 11.08
C GLN A 133 12.21 5.29 9.61
N ILE A 134 11.85 4.40 8.67
CA ILE A 134 11.85 4.69 7.23
C ILE A 134 10.48 5.24 6.80
N GLY A 135 9.40 4.68 7.35
CA GLY A 135 8.04 5.11 7.06
C GLY A 135 6.98 4.26 7.74
N ALA A 136 5.83 4.89 8.06
CA ALA A 136 4.74 4.26 8.83
C ALA A 136 4.16 2.98 8.18
N ASP A 137 4.11 2.91 6.85
CA ASP A 137 3.59 1.72 6.12
C ASP A 137 4.63 0.59 5.98
N VAL A 138 5.93 0.82 6.25
CA VAL A 138 7.00 -0.18 6.04
C VAL A 138 6.81 -1.44 6.91
N PRO A 139 6.45 -1.32 8.21
CA PRO A 139 6.16 -2.48 9.04
C PRO A 139 5.04 -3.36 8.47
N TYR A 140 3.95 -2.74 8.00
CA TYR A 140 2.87 -3.49 7.37
C TYR A 140 3.33 -4.21 6.08
N CYS A 141 4.15 -3.55 5.26
CA CYS A 141 4.69 -4.14 4.04
C CYS A 141 5.60 -5.37 4.31
N LEU A 142 6.24 -5.43 5.48
CA LEU A 142 6.95 -6.62 5.99
C LEU A 142 5.98 -7.69 6.51
N MET A 143 4.89 -7.30 7.17
CA MET A 143 3.87 -8.20 7.71
C MET A 143 3.06 -8.85 6.58
N ARG A 144 2.54 -8.06 5.64
CA ARG A 144 1.66 -8.44 4.53
C ARG A 144 0.31 -9.06 4.96
N GLY A 145 -0.54 -9.38 3.99
CA GLY A 145 -1.85 -9.99 4.20
C GLY A 145 -2.91 -8.99 4.63
N THR A 146 -3.79 -9.39 5.54
CA THR A 146 -4.85 -8.55 6.11
C THR A 146 -4.45 -8.13 7.53
N ALA A 147 -4.48 -6.84 7.84
CA ALA A 147 -4.13 -6.35 9.16
C ALA A 147 -4.95 -5.13 9.58
N LEU A 148 -5.28 -5.06 10.87
CA LEU A 148 -5.69 -3.82 11.53
C LEU A 148 -4.43 -3.01 11.82
N ALA A 149 -4.45 -1.73 11.47
CA ALA A 149 -3.41 -0.76 11.77
C ALA A 149 -4.01 0.38 12.58
N GLU A 150 -3.39 0.69 13.72
CA GLU A 150 -3.82 1.70 14.69
C GLU A 150 -2.64 2.64 15.04
N GLY A 151 -2.87 3.63 15.88
CA GLY A 151 -1.89 4.67 16.17
C GLY A 151 -1.76 5.65 15.00
N ILE A 152 -0.54 5.85 14.47
CA ILE A 152 -0.31 6.54 13.19
C ILE A 152 -0.24 5.56 12.00
N GLY A 153 -0.60 4.27 12.23
CA GLY A 153 -0.53 3.16 11.28
C GLY A 153 0.54 2.10 11.60
N GLU A 154 1.29 2.30 12.70
CA GLU A 154 2.41 1.45 13.12
C GLU A 154 2.02 0.29 14.04
N LYS A 155 0.89 0.40 14.76
CA LYS A 155 0.39 -0.66 15.63
C LYS A 155 -0.40 -1.67 14.83
N LEU A 156 0.23 -2.79 14.53
CA LEU A 156 -0.33 -3.77 13.60
C LEU A 156 -0.82 -5.04 14.32
N THR A 157 -2.07 -5.40 14.04
CA THR A 157 -2.66 -6.67 14.45
C THR A 157 -3.01 -7.49 13.21
N GLN A 158 -2.40 -8.68 13.08
CA GLN A 158 -2.71 -9.58 11.96
C GLN A 158 -4.15 -10.08 12.05
N LEU A 159 -4.90 -9.93 10.97
CA LEU A 159 -6.26 -10.47 10.84
C LEU A 159 -6.28 -11.80 10.07
N PRO A 160 -7.39 -12.56 10.15
CA PRO A 160 -7.60 -13.69 9.26
C PRO A 160 -7.51 -13.28 7.79
N PRO A 161 -7.16 -14.21 6.89
CA PRO A 161 -7.07 -13.92 5.47
C PRO A 161 -8.39 -13.41 4.90
N MET A 162 -8.37 -12.29 4.20
CA MET A 162 -9.47 -11.78 3.39
C MET A 162 -9.89 -12.82 2.33
N ILE A 163 -11.15 -12.81 1.95
CA ILE A 163 -11.69 -13.60 0.84
C ILE A 163 -10.91 -13.24 -0.44
N LYS A 164 -10.51 -14.24 -1.19
CA LYS A 164 -9.85 -14.02 -2.49
C LYS A 164 -10.87 -13.53 -3.51
N CYS A 165 -10.63 -12.36 -4.04
CA CYS A 165 -11.46 -11.77 -5.09
C CYS A 165 -10.58 -10.99 -6.09
N PRO A 166 -11.06 -10.77 -7.33
CA PRO A 166 -10.45 -9.86 -8.27
C PRO A 166 -10.54 -8.41 -7.77
N VAL A 167 -9.46 -7.65 -8.01
CA VAL A 167 -9.33 -6.24 -7.63
C VAL A 167 -8.97 -5.43 -8.87
N LEU A 168 -9.81 -4.49 -9.27
CA LEU A 168 -9.51 -3.52 -10.31
C LEU A 168 -8.91 -2.27 -9.66
N ILE A 169 -7.76 -1.83 -10.13
CA ILE A 169 -7.06 -0.62 -9.70
C ILE A 169 -7.13 0.41 -10.82
N ALA A 170 -7.51 1.63 -10.50
CA ALA A 170 -7.51 2.75 -11.44
C ALA A 170 -6.92 4.01 -10.81
N LYS A 171 -5.88 4.58 -11.42
CA LYS A 171 -5.24 5.81 -10.99
C LYS A 171 -5.41 6.88 -12.06
N PRO A 172 -6.11 8.00 -11.77
CA PRO A 172 -6.21 9.16 -12.67
C PRO A 172 -4.86 9.89 -12.82
N SER A 173 -4.77 10.81 -13.77
CA SER A 173 -3.56 11.60 -14.07
C SER A 173 -3.25 12.69 -13.04
N ILE A 174 -3.85 12.64 -11.87
CA ILE A 174 -3.66 13.61 -10.79
C ILE A 174 -2.74 13.10 -9.70
N SER A 175 -2.23 14.01 -8.87
CA SER A 175 -1.49 13.72 -7.65
C SER A 175 -2.21 14.36 -6.46
N VAL A 176 -2.29 13.64 -5.35
CA VAL A 176 -2.92 14.10 -4.11
C VAL A 176 -1.88 14.09 -2.99
N SER A 177 -1.74 15.20 -2.30
CA SER A 177 -0.85 15.31 -1.15
C SER A 177 -1.55 14.73 0.07
N THR A 178 -0.97 13.69 0.68
CA THR A 178 -1.45 13.12 1.95
C THR A 178 -1.54 14.19 3.03
N ARG A 179 -0.51 15.07 3.13
CA ARG A 179 -0.49 16.18 4.08
C ARG A 179 -1.68 17.11 3.88
N PHE A 180 -1.97 17.49 2.62
CA PHE A 180 -3.13 18.34 2.30
C PHE A 180 -4.44 17.70 2.77
N VAL A 181 -4.64 16.42 2.50
CA VAL A 181 -5.87 15.70 2.87
C VAL A 181 -6.07 15.69 4.38
N TYR A 182 -5.04 15.31 5.15
CA TYR A 182 -5.12 15.29 6.62
C TYR A 182 -5.26 16.69 7.22
N GLN A 183 -4.65 17.71 6.65
CA GLN A 183 -4.78 19.11 7.15
C GLN A 183 -6.17 19.71 6.91
N ASN A 184 -6.89 19.23 5.88
CA ASN A 184 -8.23 19.72 5.55
C ASN A 184 -9.34 18.79 6.06
N LEU A 185 -9.00 17.68 6.70
CA LEU A 185 -9.99 16.79 7.30
C LEU A 185 -10.64 17.46 8.50
N LYS A 186 -11.96 17.56 8.46
CA LYS A 186 -12.78 17.99 9.58
C LYS A 186 -13.33 16.74 10.27
N LEU A 187 -13.11 16.67 11.57
CA LEU A 187 -13.65 15.62 12.44
C LEU A 187 -14.65 16.29 13.37
N ASP A 188 -15.91 16.12 13.07
CA ASP A 188 -17.04 16.67 13.80
C ASP A 188 -18.15 15.62 13.94
N GLU A 189 -19.26 15.97 14.59
CA GLU A 189 -20.40 15.07 14.80
C GLU A 189 -21.09 14.60 13.49
N GLN A 190 -20.82 15.27 12.36
CA GLN A 190 -21.37 14.90 11.06
C GLN A 190 -20.40 14.01 10.24
N THR A 191 -19.22 13.74 10.78
CA THR A 191 -18.24 12.89 10.12
C THR A 191 -18.76 11.47 10.03
N ASN A 192 -18.88 10.95 8.80
CA ASN A 192 -19.28 9.56 8.59
C ASN A 192 -18.07 8.63 8.79
N HIS A 193 -17.94 8.10 10.00
CA HIS A 193 -16.89 7.15 10.36
C HIS A 193 -17.23 5.74 9.84
N PRO A 194 -16.33 5.06 9.13
CA PRO A 194 -16.52 3.67 8.72
C PRO A 194 -16.53 2.74 9.95
N ASP A 195 -17.43 1.76 9.97
CA ASP A 195 -17.48 0.75 11.04
C ASP A 195 -16.38 -0.30 10.85
N ILE A 196 -15.20 0.00 11.40
CA ILE A 196 -14.03 -0.90 11.32
C ILE A 196 -14.27 -2.21 12.08
N ASP A 197 -15.09 -2.22 13.14
CA ASP A 197 -15.39 -3.42 13.92
C ASP A 197 -16.31 -4.37 13.14
N ALA A 198 -17.35 -3.84 12.49
CA ALA A 198 -18.19 -4.62 11.58
C ALA A 198 -17.37 -5.20 10.43
N LEU A 199 -16.50 -4.38 9.79
CA LEU A 199 -15.63 -4.84 8.72
C LEU A 199 -14.67 -5.97 9.17
N MET A 200 -14.12 -5.87 10.39
CA MET A 200 -13.29 -6.95 10.96
C MET A 200 -14.10 -8.23 11.22
N LYS A 201 -15.34 -8.10 11.66
CA LYS A 201 -16.26 -9.23 11.87
C LYS A 201 -16.50 -9.94 10.54
N ASP A 202 -16.88 -9.23 9.49
CA ASP A 202 -17.15 -9.79 8.16
C ASP A 202 -15.93 -10.52 7.57
N ILE A 203 -14.72 -9.96 7.76
CA ILE A 203 -13.48 -10.62 7.33
C ILE A 203 -13.30 -11.95 8.09
N ARG A 204 -13.59 -12.02 9.40
CA ARG A 204 -13.48 -13.24 10.20
C ARG A 204 -14.50 -14.29 9.78
N GLU A 205 -15.72 -13.86 9.49
CA GLU A 205 -16.85 -14.71 9.08
C GLU A 205 -16.79 -15.08 7.60
N LYS A 206 -15.87 -14.46 6.85
CA LYS A 206 -15.74 -14.60 5.37
C LYS A 206 -17.02 -14.19 4.63
N ASP A 207 -17.67 -13.17 5.12
CA ASP A 207 -18.81 -12.54 4.48
C ASP A 207 -18.34 -11.48 3.48
N PHE A 208 -18.33 -11.82 2.19
CA PHE A 208 -17.86 -10.91 1.15
C PHE A 208 -18.80 -9.72 0.95
N ASP A 209 -20.09 -9.95 1.03
CA ASP A 209 -21.09 -8.88 0.88
C ASP A 209 -21.04 -7.93 2.09
N GLY A 210 -20.88 -8.45 3.30
CA GLY A 210 -20.65 -7.66 4.51
C GLY A 210 -19.38 -6.82 4.40
N VAL A 211 -18.25 -7.40 3.97
CA VAL A 211 -17.01 -6.64 3.72
C VAL A 211 -17.26 -5.51 2.75
N CYS A 212 -17.93 -5.77 1.62
CA CYS A 212 -18.23 -4.75 0.62
C CYS A 212 -19.15 -3.64 1.15
N ALA A 213 -20.09 -3.98 2.03
CA ALA A 213 -21.03 -3.02 2.62
C ALA A 213 -20.39 -2.13 3.69
N HIS A 214 -19.42 -2.65 4.46
CA HIS A 214 -18.76 -1.91 5.53
C HIS A 214 -17.44 -1.24 5.13
N MET A 215 -17.01 -1.36 3.84
CA MET A 215 -15.88 -0.60 3.33
C MET A 215 -16.17 0.90 3.42
N GLY A 216 -15.20 1.66 3.94
CA GLY A 216 -15.31 3.11 4.03
C GLY A 216 -13.95 3.79 4.24
N ASN A 217 -13.84 5.03 3.75
CA ASN A 217 -12.62 5.82 3.87
C ASN A 217 -12.98 7.28 4.17
N VAL A 218 -12.79 7.70 5.41
CA VAL A 218 -13.13 9.06 5.87
C VAL A 218 -12.40 10.16 5.07
N LEU A 219 -11.20 9.86 4.52
CA LEU A 219 -10.43 10.81 3.72
C LEU A 219 -11.09 11.15 2.37
N GLU A 220 -12.06 10.33 1.90
CA GLU A 220 -12.85 10.66 0.71
C GLU A 220 -13.66 11.95 0.89
N SER A 221 -14.05 12.31 2.11
CA SER A 221 -14.76 13.56 2.42
C SER A 221 -13.97 14.81 2.04
N VAL A 222 -12.63 14.74 2.04
CA VAL A 222 -11.75 15.82 1.59
C VAL A 222 -11.36 15.64 0.12
N THR A 223 -10.99 14.42 -0.25
CA THR A 223 -10.33 14.21 -1.55
C THR A 223 -11.33 14.28 -2.72
N ILE A 224 -12.52 13.70 -2.58
CA ILE A 224 -13.51 13.68 -3.65
C ILE A 224 -14.01 15.09 -4.05
N PRO A 225 -14.37 15.99 -3.12
CA PRO A 225 -14.78 17.35 -3.48
C PRO A 225 -13.69 18.13 -4.21
N ASN A 226 -12.43 17.90 -3.88
CA ASN A 226 -11.29 18.57 -4.53
C ASN A 226 -10.89 17.91 -5.86
N TYR A 227 -11.21 16.64 -6.05
CA TYR A 227 -10.85 15.85 -7.23
C TYR A 227 -12.03 14.96 -7.68
N PRO A 228 -13.06 15.51 -8.33
CA PRO A 228 -14.30 14.80 -8.69
C PRO A 228 -14.11 13.56 -9.55
N VAL A 229 -13.04 13.49 -10.34
CA VAL A 229 -12.69 12.30 -11.15
C VAL A 229 -12.60 11.02 -10.32
N ILE A 230 -12.32 11.12 -9.01
CA ILE A 230 -12.30 9.96 -8.10
C ILE A 230 -13.70 9.37 -7.96
N ALA A 231 -14.73 10.23 -7.78
CA ALA A 231 -16.12 9.79 -7.75
C ALA A 231 -16.56 9.17 -9.08
N GLU A 232 -16.15 9.76 -10.20
CA GLU A 232 -16.46 9.24 -11.54
C GLU A 232 -15.88 7.83 -11.75
N ILE A 233 -14.62 7.61 -11.34
CA ILE A 233 -13.97 6.28 -11.39
C ILE A 233 -14.71 5.29 -10.50
N LYS A 234 -15.08 5.67 -9.26
CA LYS A 234 -15.86 4.82 -8.35
C LYS A 234 -17.19 4.40 -9.00
N GLN A 235 -17.93 5.36 -9.52
CA GLN A 235 -19.21 5.10 -10.20
C GLN A 235 -19.04 4.20 -11.42
N GLN A 236 -18.00 4.44 -12.23
CA GLN A 236 -17.73 3.60 -13.39
C GLN A 236 -17.43 2.16 -12.97
N MET A 237 -16.65 1.92 -11.91
CA MET A 237 -16.41 0.57 -11.39
C MET A 237 -17.71 -0.11 -10.93
N MET A 238 -18.57 0.62 -10.20
CA MET A 238 -19.86 0.09 -9.76
C MET A 238 -20.78 -0.26 -10.95
N ARG A 239 -20.89 0.60 -11.96
CA ARG A 239 -21.64 0.34 -13.20
C ARG A 239 -21.11 -0.87 -13.97
N SER A 240 -19.81 -1.13 -13.88
CA SER A 240 -19.14 -2.26 -14.52
C SER A 240 -19.23 -3.56 -13.71
N GLY A 241 -19.95 -3.56 -12.57
CA GLY A 241 -20.25 -4.75 -11.78
C GLY A 241 -19.31 -4.98 -10.58
N ALA A 242 -18.61 -3.96 -10.13
CA ALA A 242 -17.91 -4.05 -8.84
C ALA A 242 -18.94 -4.17 -7.68
N LYS A 243 -18.68 -5.03 -6.70
CA LYS A 243 -19.49 -5.14 -5.46
C LYS A 243 -19.27 -3.95 -4.55
N ALA A 244 -18.05 -3.41 -4.54
CA ALA A 244 -17.69 -2.17 -3.85
C ALA A 244 -16.58 -1.45 -4.59
N SER A 245 -16.52 -0.11 -4.45
CA SER A 245 -15.45 0.73 -5.00
C SER A 245 -15.09 1.83 -4.02
N MET A 246 -13.79 2.02 -3.78
CA MET A 246 -13.29 2.97 -2.79
C MET A 246 -11.92 3.53 -3.17
N MET A 247 -11.60 4.71 -2.66
CA MET A 247 -10.27 5.30 -2.74
C MET A 247 -9.31 4.64 -1.75
N SER A 248 -8.08 4.34 -2.17
CA SER A 248 -7.03 3.78 -1.32
C SER A 248 -6.20 4.87 -0.64
N GLY A 249 -6.11 4.84 0.68
CA GLY A 249 -5.38 5.84 1.46
C GLY A 249 -5.93 7.24 1.24
N SER A 250 -5.05 8.23 1.10
CA SER A 250 -5.41 9.61 0.72
C SER A 250 -5.68 9.77 -0.78
N GLY A 251 -5.62 8.69 -1.57
CA GLY A 251 -5.80 8.71 -3.01
C GLY A 251 -4.52 9.01 -3.81
N PRO A 252 -4.65 9.28 -5.11
CA PRO A 252 -5.89 9.32 -5.88
C PRO A 252 -6.34 7.98 -6.45
N THR A 253 -5.69 6.87 -6.11
CA THR A 253 -6.07 5.55 -6.62
C THR A 253 -7.43 5.12 -6.09
N VAL A 254 -8.26 4.64 -6.99
CA VAL A 254 -9.52 3.96 -6.70
C VAL A 254 -9.35 2.48 -6.98
N PHE A 255 -9.95 1.65 -6.15
CA PHE A 255 -10.05 0.21 -6.40
C PHE A 255 -11.50 -0.25 -6.33
N GLY A 256 -11.78 -1.34 -7.04
CA GLY A 256 -13.07 -2.04 -6.98
C GLY A 256 -12.87 -3.52 -6.72
N LEU A 257 -13.71 -4.11 -5.87
CA LEU A 257 -13.75 -5.54 -5.59
C LEU A 257 -14.83 -6.20 -6.46
N PHE A 258 -14.50 -7.35 -7.03
CA PHE A 258 -15.40 -8.10 -7.90
C PHE A 258 -15.57 -9.53 -7.39
N GLU A 259 -16.74 -10.10 -7.63
CA GLU A 259 -17.05 -11.47 -7.24
C GLU A 259 -16.35 -12.48 -8.16
N ASP A 260 -16.28 -12.18 -9.45
CA ASP A 260 -15.71 -13.06 -10.46
C ASP A 260 -14.73 -12.36 -11.43
N GLY A 261 -13.88 -13.17 -12.06
CA GLY A 261 -12.83 -12.67 -12.96
C GLY A 261 -13.35 -12.17 -14.30
N GLU A 262 -14.47 -12.67 -14.81
CA GLU A 262 -14.98 -12.27 -16.13
C GLU A 262 -15.62 -10.88 -16.06
N THR A 263 -16.40 -10.61 -15.03
CA THR A 263 -16.92 -9.27 -14.75
C THR A 263 -15.78 -8.27 -14.53
N ALA A 264 -14.75 -8.65 -13.76
CA ALA A 264 -13.58 -7.81 -13.53
C ALA A 264 -12.78 -7.51 -14.81
N LYS A 265 -12.62 -8.50 -15.72
CA LYS A 265 -11.98 -8.30 -17.05
C LYS A 265 -12.79 -7.37 -17.95
N ARG A 266 -14.12 -7.46 -17.93
CA ARG A 266 -15.00 -6.52 -18.65
C ARG A 266 -14.82 -5.11 -18.09
N ALA A 267 -14.89 -4.95 -16.78
CA ALA A 267 -14.68 -3.67 -16.09
C ALA A 267 -13.30 -3.05 -16.41
N LEU A 268 -12.23 -3.86 -16.49
CA LEU A 268 -10.90 -3.41 -16.92
C LEU A 268 -10.94 -2.78 -18.32
N ARG A 269 -11.61 -3.44 -19.27
CA ARG A 269 -11.72 -2.91 -20.65
C ARG A 269 -12.53 -1.62 -20.70
N GLU A 270 -13.63 -1.54 -19.98
CA GLU A 270 -14.48 -0.36 -19.88
C GLU A 270 -13.75 0.81 -19.22
N MET A 271 -13.05 0.58 -18.11
CA MET A 271 -12.25 1.59 -17.43
C MET A 271 -11.14 2.14 -18.33
N LYS A 272 -10.44 1.29 -19.09
CA LYS A 272 -9.43 1.75 -20.06
C LYS A 272 -10.03 2.60 -21.18
N ARG A 273 -11.25 2.28 -21.64
CA ARG A 273 -11.94 3.04 -22.70
C ARG A 273 -12.50 4.37 -22.22
N SER A 274 -12.84 4.48 -20.93
CA SER A 274 -13.43 5.70 -20.37
C SER A 274 -12.47 6.90 -20.38
N GLY A 275 -11.15 6.66 -20.41
CA GLY A 275 -10.14 7.71 -20.31
C GLY A 275 -10.00 8.34 -18.91
N LEU A 276 -10.81 7.94 -17.93
CA LEU A 276 -10.81 8.50 -16.57
C LEU A 276 -9.51 8.22 -15.80
N ALA A 277 -8.84 7.10 -16.09
CA ALA A 277 -7.63 6.69 -15.40
C ALA A 277 -6.47 6.47 -16.38
N LYS A 278 -5.29 7.02 -16.05
CA LYS A 278 -4.04 6.83 -16.80
C LYS A 278 -3.46 5.43 -16.62
N GLN A 279 -3.59 4.88 -15.43
CA GLN A 279 -3.06 3.57 -15.08
C GLN A 279 -4.19 2.68 -14.56
N VAL A 280 -4.41 1.53 -15.21
CA VAL A 280 -5.48 0.58 -14.87
C VAL A 280 -4.91 -0.83 -14.83
N TYR A 281 -5.08 -1.52 -13.69
CA TYR A 281 -4.56 -2.87 -13.47
C TYR A 281 -5.66 -3.77 -12.92
N LEU A 282 -5.68 -5.02 -13.38
CA LEU A 282 -6.46 -6.07 -12.76
C LEU A 282 -5.52 -6.99 -11.97
N THR A 283 -5.84 -7.18 -10.71
CA THR A 283 -5.06 -7.99 -9.77
C THR A 283 -6.00 -8.79 -8.86
N THR A 284 -5.48 -9.35 -7.78
CA THR A 284 -6.24 -10.12 -6.79
C THR A 284 -5.75 -9.84 -5.37
N ILE A 285 -6.57 -10.16 -4.38
CA ILE A 285 -6.19 -10.19 -2.96
C ILE A 285 -5.03 -11.18 -2.76
N TYR A 286 -3.99 -10.71 -2.05
CA TYR A 286 -2.89 -11.54 -1.59
C TYR A 286 -3.08 -11.91 -0.11
N ASN A 287 -2.99 -13.19 0.19
CA ASN A 287 -2.98 -13.70 1.56
C ASN A 287 -1.66 -14.40 1.86
N ASN A 288 -1.14 -14.21 3.06
CA ASN A 288 0.01 -14.98 3.52
C ASN A 288 -0.30 -16.48 3.46
N ARG A 289 0.67 -17.29 3.02
CA ARG A 289 0.55 -18.74 3.14
C ARG A 289 0.44 -19.08 4.63
N ARG A 290 -0.54 -19.89 5.01
CA ARG A 290 -0.54 -20.49 6.35
C ARG A 290 0.72 -21.36 6.45
N LYS A 291 1.53 -21.11 7.47
CA LYS A 291 2.60 -22.04 7.85
C LYS A 291 1.97 -23.26 8.48
#